data_9063797d190efb83b2c689b290adc1b1
#
_entry.id   9063797d190efb83b2c689b290adc1b1
#
_cell.length_a   1.000
_cell.length_b   1.000
_cell.length_c   1.000
_cell.angle_alpha   90.00
_cell.angle_beta   90.00
_cell.angle_gamma   90.00
#
_symmetry.space_group_name_H-M   'P 1'
#
loop_
_entity.id
_entity.type
_entity.pdbx_description
1 polymer ?
#
loop_
_entity_poly.entity_id
_entity_poly.type
_entity_poly.pdbx_seq_one_letter_code
_entity_poly.pdbx_strand_id
1 'polypeptide(L)'
;MALVLRWMPQIGLMIVISAFLLIANPTEDFATVGAIYAGMLAFSSMSLNLLLGSRLSPIERLFGGMDKMFLQHRQFGYLALVAAVVHWLNPPSFPQFLAACDDLCKSAIRSGEIGFYVLAGLGALSAIRRKTFRGVKIPYHWWKITHYGLLIAWWLTFFHLMQNRKMPAVYQQLAEIL
;
A
#
# COMPACT_ATOMS: atom_id res chain seq x y z
N MET A 1 27.49 1.26 -4.13
CA MET A 1 27.04 -0.13 -4.14
C MET A 1 26.11 -0.47 -2.95
N ALA A 2 26.48 -0.21 -1.70
CA ALA A 2 25.63 -0.53 -0.53
C ALA A 2 24.23 0.17 -0.51
N LEU A 3 24.13 1.39 -1.04
CA LEU A 3 22.86 2.13 -1.09
C LEU A 3 21.86 1.50 -2.07
N VAL A 4 22.32 1.05 -3.24
CA VAL A 4 21.48 0.41 -4.26
C VAL A 4 20.95 -0.93 -3.77
N LEU A 5 21.80 -1.79 -3.18
CA LEU A 5 21.39 -3.07 -2.60
C LEU A 5 20.31 -2.91 -1.51
N ARG A 6 20.31 -1.79 -0.82
CA ARG A 6 19.33 -1.48 0.22
C ARG A 6 17.91 -1.26 -0.33
N TRP A 7 17.77 -0.76 -1.56
CA TRP A 7 16.48 -0.44 -2.20
C TRP A 7 16.03 -1.47 -3.24
N MET A 8 16.83 -2.51 -3.47
CA MET A 8 16.50 -3.53 -4.47
C MET A 8 15.11 -4.17 -4.31
N PRO A 9 14.63 -4.53 -3.10
CA PRO A 9 13.29 -5.10 -2.97
C PRO A 9 12.18 -4.15 -3.40
N GLN A 10 12.32 -2.86 -3.10
CA GLN A 10 11.34 -1.82 -3.48
C GLN A 10 11.36 -1.59 -4.99
N ILE A 11 12.56 -1.51 -5.58
CA ILE A 11 12.73 -1.38 -7.03
C ILE A 11 12.15 -2.59 -7.74
N GLY A 12 12.40 -3.80 -7.24
CA GLY A 12 11.82 -5.04 -7.78
C GLY A 12 10.29 -5.02 -7.75
N LEU A 13 9.69 -4.60 -6.63
CA LEU A 13 8.24 -4.44 -6.53
C LEU A 13 7.70 -3.43 -7.54
N MET A 14 8.35 -2.28 -7.69
CA MET A 14 7.95 -1.24 -8.65
C MET A 14 8.01 -1.77 -10.09
N ILE A 15 9.05 -2.52 -10.46
CA ILE A 15 9.17 -3.13 -11.79
C ILE A 15 8.05 -4.15 -12.04
N VAL A 16 7.75 -5.03 -11.08
CA VAL A 16 6.69 -6.04 -11.22
C VAL A 16 5.33 -5.38 -11.41
N ILE A 17 4.99 -4.36 -10.62
CA ILE A 17 3.72 -3.64 -10.76
C ILE A 17 3.68 -2.90 -12.09
N SER A 18 4.77 -2.25 -12.51
CA SER A 18 4.83 -1.55 -13.82
C SER A 18 4.61 -2.50 -14.98
N ALA A 19 5.29 -3.65 -14.98
CA ALA A 19 5.14 -4.67 -16.02
C ALA A 19 3.69 -5.20 -16.07
N PHE A 20 3.11 -5.49 -14.91
CA PHE A 20 1.71 -5.92 -14.81
C PHE A 20 0.75 -4.89 -15.42
N LEU A 21 0.88 -3.62 -15.07
CA LEU A 21 -0.03 -2.57 -15.55
C LEU A 21 0.13 -2.29 -17.05
N LEU A 22 1.35 -2.36 -17.58
CA LEU A 22 1.60 -2.18 -19.02
C LEU A 22 0.95 -3.29 -19.85
N ILE A 23 0.93 -4.52 -19.31
CA ILE A 23 0.28 -5.65 -19.98
C ILE A 23 -1.25 -5.54 -19.86
N ALA A 24 -1.73 -5.10 -18.69
CA ALA A 24 -3.13 -5.13 -18.33
C ALA A 24 -3.96 -3.96 -18.89
N ASN A 25 -3.38 -2.78 -19.15
CA ASN A 25 -4.10 -1.55 -19.51
C ASN A 25 -3.42 -0.77 -20.66
N PRO A 26 -3.33 -1.33 -21.87
CA PRO A 26 -2.63 -0.67 -22.97
C PRO A 26 -3.35 0.56 -23.55
N THR A 27 -4.64 0.76 -23.21
CA THR A 27 -5.50 1.80 -23.83
C THR A 27 -5.91 2.93 -22.87
N GLU A 28 -5.55 2.83 -21.58
CA GLU A 28 -5.90 3.83 -20.58
C GLU A 28 -4.97 5.04 -20.64
N ASP A 29 -5.46 6.19 -20.19
CA ASP A 29 -4.66 7.40 -20.11
C ASP A 29 -3.54 7.26 -19.06
N PHE A 30 -2.45 7.98 -19.27
CA PHE A 30 -1.27 7.90 -18.39
C PHE A 30 -1.57 8.30 -16.94
N ALA A 31 -2.48 9.26 -16.72
CA ALA A 31 -2.82 9.74 -15.37
C ALA A 31 -3.58 8.66 -14.61
N THR A 32 -4.57 8.02 -15.25
CA THR A 32 -5.33 6.90 -14.68
C THR A 32 -4.43 5.71 -14.38
N VAL A 33 -3.56 5.31 -15.30
CA VAL A 33 -2.59 4.22 -15.07
C VAL A 33 -1.66 4.57 -13.91
N GLY A 34 -1.17 5.79 -13.83
CA GLY A 34 -0.32 6.27 -12.73
C GLY A 34 -1.01 6.23 -11.37
N ALA A 35 -2.29 6.60 -11.32
CA ALA A 35 -3.10 6.54 -10.12
C ALA A 35 -3.32 5.09 -9.64
N ILE A 36 -3.66 4.18 -10.56
CA ILE A 36 -3.80 2.74 -10.28
C ILE A 36 -2.47 2.16 -9.78
N TYR A 37 -1.36 2.50 -10.46
CA TYR A 37 -0.01 2.10 -10.07
C TYR A 37 0.31 2.50 -8.63
N ALA A 38 0.03 3.75 -8.26
CA ALA A 38 0.28 4.25 -6.92
C ALA A 38 -0.56 3.50 -5.87
N GLY A 39 -1.84 3.22 -6.14
CA GLY A 39 -2.71 2.43 -5.26
C GLY A 39 -2.21 1.00 -5.06
N MET A 40 -1.84 0.32 -6.15
CA MET A 40 -1.28 -1.04 -6.09
C MET A 40 0.06 -1.08 -5.35
N LEU A 41 0.92 -0.09 -5.58
CA LEU A 41 2.21 0.04 -4.90
C LEU A 41 2.01 0.27 -3.39
N ALA A 42 1.06 1.11 -3.00
CA ALA A 42 0.71 1.35 -1.61
C ALA A 42 0.25 0.06 -0.94
N PHE A 43 -0.75 -0.62 -1.51
CA PHE A 43 -1.32 -1.85 -0.95
C PHE A 43 -0.30 -3.00 -0.87
N SER A 44 0.48 -3.23 -1.93
CA SER A 44 1.52 -4.26 -1.96
C SER A 44 2.61 -3.98 -0.93
N SER A 45 3.01 -2.72 -0.76
CA SER A 45 3.98 -2.31 0.25
C SER A 45 3.45 -2.51 1.67
N MET A 46 2.15 -2.23 1.92
CA MET A 46 1.50 -2.53 3.20
C MET A 46 1.47 -4.03 3.49
N SER A 47 1.14 -4.86 2.49
CA SER A 47 1.09 -6.32 2.62
C SER A 47 2.46 -6.92 2.93
N LEU A 48 3.51 -6.45 2.24
CA LEU A 48 4.89 -6.83 2.55
C LEU A 48 5.31 -6.37 3.94
N ASN A 49 4.84 -5.21 4.39
CA ASN A 49 5.11 -4.74 5.75
C ASN A 49 4.49 -5.62 6.83
N LEU A 50 3.28 -6.13 6.63
CA LEU A 50 2.68 -7.10 7.55
C LEU A 50 3.52 -8.38 7.62
N LEU A 51 3.97 -8.87 6.46
CA LEU A 51 4.82 -10.05 6.38
C LEU A 51 6.17 -9.83 7.10
N LEU A 52 6.82 -8.70 6.88
CA LEU A 52 8.08 -8.35 7.57
C LEU A 52 7.88 -8.12 9.07
N GLY A 53 6.71 -7.60 9.47
CA GLY A 53 6.34 -7.40 10.88
C GLY A 53 6.04 -8.70 11.64
N SER A 54 5.72 -9.79 10.94
CA SER A 54 5.36 -11.09 11.53
C SER A 54 6.53 -11.84 12.18
N ARG A 55 7.77 -11.42 11.92
CA ARG A 55 9.01 -12.01 12.46
C ARG A 55 9.17 -13.51 12.20
N LEU A 56 8.69 -13.98 11.05
CA LEU A 56 8.85 -15.38 10.67
C LEU A 56 10.32 -15.70 10.36
N SER A 57 10.84 -16.76 10.97
CA SER A 57 12.25 -17.17 10.82
C SER A 57 12.72 -17.39 9.36
N PRO A 58 11.89 -17.91 8.44
CA PRO A 58 12.29 -18.00 7.03
C PRO A 58 12.53 -16.64 6.40
N ILE A 59 11.66 -15.65 6.73
CA ILE A 59 11.76 -14.28 6.20
C ILE A 59 12.98 -13.57 6.78
N GLU A 60 13.20 -13.71 8.09
CA GLU A 60 14.38 -13.15 8.75
C GLU A 60 15.68 -13.66 8.08
N ARG A 61 15.77 -14.97 7.81
CA ARG A 61 16.91 -15.55 7.10
C ARG A 61 17.08 -15.03 5.68
N LEU A 62 15.98 -14.83 4.95
CA LEU A 62 15.99 -14.28 3.60
C LEU A 62 16.60 -12.87 3.56
N PHE A 63 16.30 -12.06 4.56
CA PHE A 63 16.82 -10.69 4.67
C PHE A 63 18.19 -10.60 5.36
N GLY A 64 18.73 -11.74 5.83
CA GLY A 64 20.05 -11.79 6.46
C GLY A 64 20.08 -11.19 7.88
N GLY A 65 19.01 -11.40 8.63
CA GLY A 65 18.87 -11.07 10.04
C GLY A 65 17.82 -10.00 10.34
N MET A 66 17.40 -9.96 11.59
CA MET A 66 16.28 -9.12 12.09
C MET A 66 16.51 -7.62 11.85
N ASP A 67 17.72 -7.14 12.03
CA ASP A 67 18.04 -5.71 11.84
C ASP A 67 17.80 -5.24 10.40
N LYS A 68 18.20 -6.06 9.43
CA LYS A 68 18.00 -5.78 8.01
C LYS A 68 16.53 -5.90 7.65
N MET A 69 15.83 -6.89 8.19
CA MET A 69 14.39 -7.07 7.99
C MET A 69 13.61 -5.85 8.53
N PHE A 70 13.90 -5.34 9.72
CA PHE A 70 13.27 -4.12 10.23
C PHE A 70 13.63 -2.86 9.46
N LEU A 71 14.83 -2.82 8.87
CA LEU A 71 15.17 -1.73 7.96
C LEU A 71 14.25 -1.74 6.74
N GLN A 72 14.00 -2.92 6.14
CA GLN A 72 13.09 -3.10 5.01
C GLN A 72 11.65 -2.78 5.40
N HIS A 73 11.18 -3.28 6.55
CA HIS A 73 9.86 -2.95 7.07
C HIS A 73 9.64 -1.42 7.13
N ARG A 74 10.61 -0.67 7.61
CA ARG A 74 10.51 0.79 7.64
C ARG A 74 10.48 1.42 6.26
N GLN A 75 11.28 0.92 5.31
CA GLN A 75 11.33 1.44 3.96
C GLN A 75 10.03 1.19 3.20
N PHE A 76 9.48 -0.03 3.28
CA PHE A 76 8.16 -0.34 2.73
C PHE A 76 7.05 0.47 3.40
N GLY A 77 7.16 0.78 4.70
CA GLY A 77 6.23 1.69 5.38
C GLY A 77 6.23 3.10 4.79
N TYR A 78 7.39 3.66 4.52
CA TYR A 78 7.49 4.97 3.85
C TYR A 78 6.98 4.91 2.42
N LEU A 79 7.31 3.86 1.67
CA LEU A 79 6.84 3.68 0.30
C LEU A 79 5.32 3.56 0.26
N ALA A 80 4.72 2.78 1.16
CA ALA A 80 3.28 2.65 1.28
C ALA A 80 2.60 3.99 1.54
N LEU A 81 3.13 4.79 2.47
CA LEU A 81 2.56 6.09 2.80
C LEU A 81 2.67 7.07 1.64
N VAL A 82 3.83 7.19 1.01
CA VAL A 82 4.04 8.09 -0.13
C VAL A 82 3.15 7.68 -1.30
N ALA A 83 3.10 6.40 -1.64
CA ALA A 83 2.28 5.89 -2.73
C ALA A 83 0.78 6.08 -2.46
N ALA A 84 0.33 5.89 -1.20
CA ALA A 84 -1.05 6.15 -0.81
C ALA A 84 -1.42 7.65 -0.93
N VAL A 85 -0.52 8.56 -0.56
CA VAL A 85 -0.72 10.00 -0.75
C VAL A 85 -0.82 10.35 -2.23
N VAL A 86 0.06 9.80 -3.07
CA VAL A 86 0.01 10.02 -4.53
C VAL A 86 -1.31 9.53 -5.12
N HIS A 87 -1.75 8.32 -4.72
CA HIS A 87 -3.02 7.76 -5.15
C HIS A 87 -4.23 8.62 -4.71
N TRP A 88 -4.21 9.08 -3.46
CA TRP A 88 -5.29 9.90 -2.91
C TRP A 88 -5.39 11.27 -3.57
N LEU A 89 -4.24 11.89 -3.92
CA LEU A 89 -4.19 13.18 -4.61
C LEU A 89 -4.56 13.08 -6.10
N ASN A 90 -4.41 11.90 -6.69
CA ASN A 90 -4.68 11.63 -8.10
C ASN A 90 -5.62 10.42 -8.23
N PRO A 91 -6.89 10.54 -7.81
CA PRO A 91 -7.82 9.42 -7.92
C PRO A 91 -8.05 9.09 -9.40
N PRO A 92 -8.10 7.78 -9.77
CA PRO A 92 -8.35 7.39 -11.15
C PRO A 92 -9.74 7.85 -11.59
N SER A 93 -9.84 8.41 -12.79
CA SER A 93 -11.07 8.94 -13.35
C SER A 93 -11.76 7.89 -14.20
N PHE A 94 -12.85 7.31 -13.71
CA PHE A 94 -13.70 6.39 -14.45
C PHE A 94 -15.16 6.87 -14.42
N PRO A 95 -15.56 7.86 -15.27
CA PRO A 95 -16.90 8.44 -15.22
C PRO A 95 -18.01 7.41 -15.37
N GLN A 96 -17.83 6.42 -16.26
CA GLN A 96 -18.80 5.33 -16.48
C GLN A 96 -18.92 4.41 -15.26
N PHE A 97 -17.79 4.15 -14.57
CA PHE A 97 -17.78 3.38 -13.34
C PHE A 97 -18.52 4.10 -12.21
N LEU A 98 -18.29 5.40 -12.05
CA LEU A 98 -18.95 6.20 -11.03
C LEU A 98 -20.48 6.29 -11.27
N ALA A 99 -20.91 6.37 -12.52
CA ALA A 99 -22.31 6.36 -12.90
C ALA A 99 -23.02 5.01 -12.61
N ALA A 100 -22.28 3.90 -12.70
CA ALA A 100 -22.79 2.55 -12.42
C ALA A 100 -22.50 2.06 -11.00
N CYS A 101 -21.96 2.94 -10.12
CA CYS A 101 -21.53 2.58 -8.79
C CYS A 101 -22.74 2.35 -7.86
N ASP A 102 -22.93 1.09 -7.43
CA ASP A 102 -23.94 0.70 -6.45
C ASP A 102 -23.50 1.07 -5.00
N ASP A 103 -24.32 0.76 -4.02
CA ASP A 103 -24.05 1.12 -2.61
C ASP A 103 -22.83 0.36 -2.07
N LEU A 104 -22.54 -0.85 -2.57
CA LEU A 104 -21.36 -1.60 -2.19
C LEU A 104 -20.08 -0.94 -2.73
N CYS A 105 -20.13 -0.50 -3.98
CA CYS A 105 -19.06 0.27 -4.62
C CYS A 105 -18.78 1.58 -3.86
N LYS A 106 -19.81 2.35 -3.52
CA LYS A 106 -19.68 3.58 -2.71
C LYS A 106 -19.05 3.30 -1.34
N SER A 107 -19.48 2.21 -0.68
CA SER A 107 -18.91 1.76 0.59
C SER A 107 -17.44 1.39 0.45
N ALA A 108 -17.05 0.77 -0.66
CA ALA A 108 -15.66 0.43 -0.94
C ALA A 108 -14.79 1.67 -1.18
N ILE A 109 -15.29 2.68 -1.91
CA ILE A 109 -14.59 3.95 -2.08
C ILE A 109 -14.37 4.62 -0.73
N ARG A 110 -15.42 4.69 0.09
CA ARG A 110 -15.34 5.28 1.44
C ARG A 110 -14.40 4.51 2.37
N SER A 111 -14.34 3.17 2.26
CA SER A 111 -13.39 2.37 3.05
C SER A 111 -11.93 2.65 2.65
N GLY A 112 -11.64 2.88 1.38
CA GLY A 112 -10.33 3.31 0.91
C GLY A 112 -9.92 4.66 1.50
N GLU A 113 -10.84 5.62 1.50
CA GLU A 113 -10.62 6.95 2.09
C GLU A 113 -10.35 6.86 3.60
N ILE A 114 -11.17 6.12 4.35
CA ILE A 114 -10.95 5.90 5.79
C ILE A 114 -9.62 5.17 6.03
N GLY A 115 -9.34 4.14 5.23
CA GLY A 115 -8.07 3.41 5.27
C GLY A 115 -6.86 4.31 5.07
N PHE A 116 -6.96 5.27 4.13
CA PHE A 116 -5.91 6.27 3.91
C PHE A 116 -5.70 7.17 5.15
N TYR A 117 -6.76 7.70 5.75
CA TYR A 117 -6.62 8.55 6.95
C TYR A 117 -6.04 7.77 8.14
N VAL A 118 -6.45 6.52 8.33
CA VAL A 118 -5.87 5.65 9.37
C VAL A 118 -4.39 5.38 9.08
N LEU A 119 -4.03 5.05 7.85
CA LEU A 119 -2.65 4.84 7.44
C LEU A 119 -1.80 6.10 7.64
N ALA A 120 -2.28 7.25 7.19
CA ALA A 120 -1.57 8.52 7.30
C ALA A 120 -1.37 8.94 8.78
N GLY A 121 -2.42 8.87 9.59
CA GLY A 121 -2.37 9.24 11.00
C GLY A 121 -1.46 8.33 11.82
N LEU A 122 -1.65 7.01 11.72
CA LEU A 122 -0.84 6.04 12.48
C LEU A 122 0.58 5.89 11.91
N GLY A 123 0.75 6.05 10.59
CA GLY A 123 2.06 6.09 9.94
C GLY A 123 2.88 7.29 10.40
N ALA A 124 2.28 8.49 10.42
CA ALA A 124 2.91 9.69 10.95
C ALA A 124 3.28 9.52 12.43
N LEU A 125 2.37 9.00 13.26
CA LEU A 125 2.62 8.72 14.67
C LEU A 125 3.80 7.76 14.85
N SER A 126 3.90 6.72 14.02
CA SER A 126 5.02 5.75 14.05
C SER A 126 6.35 6.38 13.65
N ALA A 127 6.34 7.34 12.73
CA ALA A 127 7.54 8.08 12.31
C ALA A 127 8.01 9.07 13.38
N ILE A 128 7.10 9.76 14.07
CA ILE A 128 7.40 10.79 15.09
C ILE A 128 8.03 10.18 16.33
N ARG A 129 7.69 8.95 16.71
CA ARG A 129 8.24 8.32 17.93
C ARG A 129 9.76 8.33 18.03
N ARG A 130 10.48 8.32 16.92
CA ARG A 130 11.95 8.34 16.91
C ARG A 130 12.55 9.68 17.31
N LYS A 131 11.82 10.76 17.14
CA LYS A 131 12.25 12.11 17.50
C LYS A 131 11.38 12.56 18.66
N THR A 132 11.98 12.86 19.78
CA THR A 132 11.29 13.51 20.90
C THR A 132 10.68 14.81 20.38
N PHE A 133 9.40 14.77 20.02
CA PHE A 133 8.72 15.97 19.57
C PHE A 133 8.37 16.79 20.81
N ARG A 134 9.04 17.95 21.01
CA ARG A 134 8.84 18.85 22.14
C ARG A 134 8.93 18.20 23.53
N GLY A 135 9.83 17.21 23.71
CA GLY A 135 9.99 16.55 25.01
C GLY A 135 8.98 15.45 25.35
N VAL A 136 7.95 15.24 24.52
CA VAL A 136 6.93 14.19 24.75
C VAL A 136 7.45 12.85 24.24
N LYS A 137 7.59 11.88 25.15
CA LYS A 137 7.92 10.48 24.82
C LYS A 137 6.65 9.64 24.85
N ILE A 138 6.24 9.10 23.71
CA ILE A 138 5.14 8.14 23.69
C ILE A 138 5.63 6.82 24.30
N PRO A 139 4.98 6.29 25.37
CA PRO A 139 5.33 5.00 25.96
C PRO A 139 5.22 3.87 24.93
N TYR A 140 6.11 2.87 25.04
CA TYR A 140 6.21 1.78 24.06
C TYR A 140 4.90 1.01 23.85
N HIS A 141 4.17 0.75 24.94
CA HIS A 141 2.92 0.01 24.87
C HIS A 141 1.84 0.74 24.05
N TRP A 142 1.69 2.05 24.22
CA TRP A 142 0.77 2.86 23.42
C TRP A 142 1.16 2.88 21.95
N TRP A 143 2.43 3.07 21.67
CA TRP A 143 2.93 3.00 20.30
C TRP A 143 2.66 1.63 19.68
N LYS A 144 2.87 0.53 20.41
CA LYS A 144 2.62 -0.82 19.91
C LYS A 144 1.14 -1.03 19.58
N ILE A 145 0.22 -0.59 20.46
CA ILE A 145 -1.23 -0.70 20.23
C ILE A 145 -1.64 0.11 19.00
N THR A 146 -1.22 1.38 18.92
CA THR A 146 -1.55 2.22 17.77
C THR A 146 -0.94 1.68 16.47
N HIS A 147 0.25 1.09 16.53
CA HIS A 147 0.88 0.48 15.37
C HIS A 147 0.11 -0.75 14.86
N TYR A 148 -0.51 -1.54 15.73
CA TYR A 148 -1.43 -2.60 15.32
C TYR A 148 -2.69 -2.06 14.63
N GLY A 149 -3.09 -0.84 14.87
CA GLY A 149 -4.18 -0.17 14.14
C GLY A 149 -3.94 -0.08 12.64
N LEU A 150 -2.68 -0.20 12.17
CA LEU A 150 -2.37 -0.28 10.74
C LEU A 150 -2.94 -1.55 10.06
N LEU A 151 -3.26 -2.61 10.81
CA LEU A 151 -4.03 -3.75 10.30
C LEU A 151 -5.44 -3.34 9.87
N ILE A 152 -6.06 -2.40 10.57
CA ILE A 152 -7.38 -1.85 10.18
C ILE A 152 -7.26 -1.12 8.86
N ALA A 153 -6.22 -0.30 8.69
CA ALA A 153 -5.97 0.38 7.42
C ALA A 153 -5.79 -0.63 6.27
N TRP A 154 -5.04 -1.71 6.50
CA TRP A 154 -4.85 -2.77 5.52
C TRP A 154 -6.17 -3.45 5.13
N TRP A 155 -7.03 -3.82 6.10
CA TRP A 155 -8.32 -4.43 5.83
C TRP A 155 -9.27 -3.50 5.06
N LEU A 156 -9.29 -2.23 5.41
CA LEU A 156 -10.11 -1.23 4.72
C LEU A 156 -9.65 -1.03 3.27
N THR A 157 -8.34 -0.97 3.03
CA THR A 157 -7.79 -0.86 1.67
C THR A 157 -7.91 -2.17 0.90
N PHE A 158 -7.84 -3.33 1.55
CA PHE A 158 -8.13 -4.62 0.94
C PHE A 158 -9.59 -4.70 0.46
N PHE A 159 -10.55 -4.29 1.29
CA PHE A 159 -11.96 -4.23 0.91
C PHE A 159 -12.18 -3.26 -0.26
N HIS A 160 -11.55 -2.09 -0.21
CA HIS A 160 -11.54 -1.12 -1.31
C HIS A 160 -11.04 -1.77 -2.62
N LEU A 161 -9.91 -2.47 -2.57
CA LEU A 161 -9.33 -3.14 -3.73
C LEU A 161 -10.24 -4.25 -4.28
N MET A 162 -10.80 -5.09 -3.41
CA MET A 162 -11.62 -6.24 -3.80
C MET A 162 -12.96 -5.84 -4.43
N GLN A 163 -13.58 -4.76 -3.96
CA GLN A 163 -14.88 -4.32 -4.47
C GLN A 163 -14.76 -3.41 -5.70
N ASN A 164 -13.64 -2.77 -5.92
CA ASN A 164 -13.36 -2.03 -7.15
C ASN A 164 -13.02 -2.96 -8.33
N ARG A 165 -13.67 -4.13 -8.39
CA ARG A 165 -13.50 -5.18 -9.41
C ARG A 165 -13.80 -4.75 -10.84
N LYS A 166 -14.38 -3.59 -11.03
CA LYS A 166 -14.67 -3.03 -12.36
C LYS A 166 -13.49 -2.21 -12.88
N MET A 167 -12.28 -2.71 -12.74
CA MET A 167 -11.22 -2.34 -13.68
C MET A 167 -11.63 -2.93 -15.04
N PRO A 168 -12.01 -2.10 -16.06
CA PRO A 168 -12.91 -2.53 -17.13
C PRO A 168 -12.16 -3.43 -18.06
N ALA A 169 -11.37 -4.10 -18.21
CA ALA A 169 -10.91 -5.01 -19.27
C ALA A 169 -10.02 -6.16 -18.77
N VAL A 170 -9.25 -5.96 -17.74
CA VAL A 170 -8.23 -6.93 -17.32
C VAL A 170 -8.82 -8.15 -16.67
N TYR A 171 -9.89 -7.99 -15.88
CA TYR A 171 -10.54 -9.13 -15.24
C TYR A 171 -11.48 -9.88 -16.18
N GLN A 172 -12.07 -9.23 -17.20
CA GLN A 172 -12.84 -9.94 -18.22
C GLN A 172 -11.91 -10.81 -19.08
N GLN A 173 -10.77 -10.32 -19.51
CA GLN A 173 -9.78 -11.09 -20.25
C GLN A 173 -9.16 -12.24 -19.45
N LEU A 174 -8.92 -12.07 -18.15
CA LEU A 174 -8.45 -13.14 -17.29
C LEU A 174 -9.54 -14.18 -17.00
N ALA A 175 -10.81 -13.78 -16.91
CA ALA A 175 -11.93 -14.71 -16.74
C ALA A 175 -12.28 -15.50 -18.03
N GLU A 176 -11.88 -15.00 -19.20
CA GLU A 176 -12.03 -15.70 -20.48
C GLU A 176 -10.85 -16.66 -20.77
N ILE A 177 -9.74 -16.52 -20.04
CA ILE A 177 -8.54 -17.37 -20.19
C ILE A 177 -8.51 -18.51 -19.15
N LEU A 178 -9.30 -18.41 -18.07
CA LEU A 178 -9.45 -19.42 -17.02
C LEU A 178 -10.75 -20.22 -17.18
#